data_c9bb6db63335c91314fdad30ec58d70b
#
_entry.id   c9bb6db63335c91314fdad30ec58d70b
#
_cell.length_a   1.000
_cell.length_b   1.000
_cell.length_c   1.000
_cell.angle_alpha   90.00
_cell.angle_beta   90.00
_cell.angle_gamma   90.00
#
_symmetry.space_group_name_H-M   'P 1'
#
loop_
_entity.id
_entity.type
_entity.pdbx_description
1 polymer ?
#
loop_
_entity_poly.entity_id
_entity_poly.type
_entity_poly.pdbx_seq_one_letter_code
_entity_poly.pdbx_strand_id
1 'polypeptide(L)'
;MELTRRHALAGAAGIAAAPLLPAVPAAAAAPAADKQAPGFYRYKVGDILVTAVSDGKNVFKLEDSFIPNAKRDDVNAALEKAFMPRDLVSIWYAPLVLNTGGKLVVIDTGNGALAKASTKGASGQFADNFVAAGFDPKNVDMVVISHFHTDHVNGLLTAEGTPGFPNAEVLVPATEWKFWMDDGEMSRAPAGRMQGLFKNNRNIFEAGLKKKVTPYEWGKEIAPGLTSVETVGHTPGHTSYVLASGADKVFIQSDVTNNPNLFAANPGWHAFFDQDGDVAEKTRRRIYDMVVAERLQVQGYHYPFPGLGNVVKDGNGYRVVPAPWNPAI
;
A
#
# COMPACT_ATOMS: atom_id res chain seq x y z
N MET A 1 32.26 -11.96 56.98
CA MET A 1 32.42 -13.43 56.77
C MET A 1 32.08 -13.70 55.30
N GLU A 2 33.08 -13.77 54.46
CA GLU A 2 32.89 -13.95 53.02
C GLU A 2 32.59 -15.41 52.69
N LEU A 3 31.48 -15.66 52.04
CA LEU A 3 31.10 -17.00 51.54
C LEU A 3 31.88 -17.30 50.25
N THR A 4 32.84 -18.21 50.34
CA THR A 4 33.63 -18.64 49.15
C THR A 4 32.87 -19.70 48.35
N ARG A 5 33.13 -19.76 47.03
CA ARG A 5 32.53 -20.72 46.10
C ARG A 5 32.64 -22.21 46.51
N ARG A 6 33.50 -22.56 47.44
CA ARG A 6 33.64 -23.90 47.99
C ARG A 6 32.53 -24.30 48.98
N HIS A 7 31.85 -23.35 49.62
CA HIS A 7 30.75 -23.62 50.54
C HIS A 7 29.39 -23.86 49.83
N ALA A 8 29.32 -23.46 48.56
CA ALA A 8 28.10 -23.71 47.73
C ALA A 8 28.03 -25.15 47.15
N LEU A 9 29.16 -25.90 47.14
CA LEU A 9 29.21 -27.24 46.57
C LEU A 9 29.02 -28.38 47.58
N ALA A 10 29.02 -28.09 48.87
CA ALA A 10 28.89 -29.09 49.93
C ALA A 10 27.41 -29.31 50.38
N GLY A 11 26.47 -28.51 49.86
CA GLY A 11 25.03 -28.60 50.20
C GLY A 11 24.15 -29.40 49.19
N ALA A 12 24.74 -29.96 48.17
CA ALA A 12 23.97 -30.56 47.02
C ALA A 12 23.88 -32.11 47.07
N ALA A 13 24.24 -32.77 48.15
CA ALA A 13 24.21 -34.21 48.24
C ALA A 13 23.11 -34.75 49.19
N GLY A 14 21.86 -34.44 48.86
CA GLY A 14 20.72 -34.89 49.69
C GLY A 14 19.34 -34.67 49.06
N ILE A 15 19.23 -34.54 47.76
CA ILE A 15 17.91 -34.50 47.15
C ILE A 15 17.54 -35.94 46.74
N ALA A 16 16.68 -36.55 47.57
CA ALA A 16 16.01 -37.79 47.25
C ALA A 16 15.31 -37.70 45.90
N ALA A 17 15.48 -38.69 45.07
CA ALA A 17 14.82 -38.82 43.78
C ALA A 17 13.30 -38.85 43.99
N ALA A 18 12.66 -37.70 43.91
CA ALA A 18 11.22 -37.64 43.72
C ALA A 18 10.92 -38.16 42.32
N PRO A 19 9.93 -39.01 42.12
CA PRO A 19 9.54 -39.47 40.80
C PRO A 19 9.17 -38.25 39.94
N LEU A 20 9.86 -38.06 38.81
CA LEU A 20 9.50 -37.09 37.81
C LEU A 20 8.09 -37.46 37.28
N LEU A 21 7.09 -36.85 37.88
CA LEU A 21 5.77 -36.85 37.26
C LEU A 21 5.92 -36.24 35.86
N PRO A 22 5.35 -36.90 34.80
CA PRO A 22 5.37 -36.30 33.48
C PRO A 22 4.79 -34.90 33.57
N ALA A 23 5.58 -33.89 33.13
CA ALA A 23 5.11 -32.52 33.04
C ALA A 23 3.92 -32.52 32.07
N VAL A 24 2.72 -32.40 32.59
CA VAL A 24 1.54 -32.12 31.78
C VAL A 24 1.83 -30.76 31.13
N PRO A 25 1.87 -30.69 29.79
CA PRO A 25 2.08 -29.40 29.13
C PRO A 25 1.00 -28.45 29.66
N ALA A 26 1.42 -27.34 30.25
CA ALA A 26 0.48 -26.31 30.69
C ALA A 26 -0.35 -25.92 29.46
N ALA A 27 -1.65 -26.18 29.51
CA ALA A 27 -2.55 -25.73 28.46
C ALA A 27 -2.38 -24.20 28.33
N ALA A 28 -2.13 -23.72 27.13
CA ALA A 28 -2.03 -22.30 26.89
C ALA A 28 -3.28 -21.61 27.44
N ALA A 29 -3.11 -20.53 28.19
CA ALA A 29 -4.23 -19.81 28.84
C ALA A 29 -5.27 -19.24 27.85
N ALA A 30 -4.92 -19.20 26.55
CA ALA A 30 -5.80 -18.80 25.46
C ALA A 30 -5.56 -19.69 24.22
N PRO A 31 -6.58 -19.91 23.36
CA PRO A 31 -6.41 -20.57 22.09
C PRO A 31 -5.36 -19.85 21.24
N ALA A 32 -4.58 -20.62 20.46
CA ALA A 32 -3.67 -20.03 19.48
C ALA A 32 -4.48 -19.23 18.44
N ALA A 33 -4.02 -18.02 18.13
CA ALA A 33 -4.63 -17.21 17.08
C ALA A 33 -4.25 -17.80 15.71
N ASP A 34 -5.24 -17.99 14.85
CA ASP A 34 -5.08 -18.51 13.49
C ASP A 34 -5.03 -17.40 12.42
N LYS A 35 -5.31 -16.15 12.81
CA LYS A 35 -5.32 -14.97 11.93
C LYS A 35 -4.92 -13.71 12.71
N GLN A 36 -4.46 -12.72 11.94
CA GLN A 36 -4.21 -11.38 12.46
C GLN A 36 -5.51 -10.64 12.77
N ALA A 37 -5.43 -9.61 13.63
CA ALA A 37 -6.48 -8.62 13.77
C ALA A 37 -6.75 -7.93 12.42
N PRO A 38 -7.97 -7.36 12.19
CA PRO A 38 -8.27 -6.62 10.97
C PRO A 38 -7.26 -5.52 10.69
N GLY A 39 -6.81 -5.46 9.44
CA GLY A 39 -5.74 -4.56 9.00
C GLY A 39 -6.28 -3.16 8.66
N PHE A 40 -6.56 -2.32 9.66
CA PHE A 40 -6.84 -0.91 9.42
C PHE A 40 -6.18 -0.03 10.50
N TYR A 41 -5.85 1.20 10.14
CA TYR A 41 -5.27 2.20 11.02
C TYR A 41 -5.88 3.57 10.74
N ARG A 42 -6.21 4.32 11.80
CA ARG A 42 -6.83 5.63 11.71
C ARG A 42 -5.92 6.74 12.17
N TYR A 43 -5.99 7.87 11.48
CA TYR A 43 -5.35 9.12 11.89
C TYR A 43 -6.16 10.32 11.37
N LYS A 44 -5.87 11.50 11.86
CA LYS A 44 -6.51 12.74 11.42
C LYS A 44 -5.57 13.62 10.63
N VAL A 45 -6.15 14.36 9.67
CA VAL A 45 -5.57 15.52 9.01
C VAL A 45 -6.55 16.67 9.28
N GLY A 46 -6.26 17.48 10.30
CA GLY A 46 -7.23 18.43 10.82
C GLY A 46 -8.53 17.72 11.22
N ASP A 47 -9.64 18.13 10.61
CA ASP A 47 -10.97 17.52 10.86
C ASP A 47 -11.27 16.29 10.02
N ILE A 48 -10.41 15.96 9.05
CA ILE A 48 -10.59 14.80 8.18
C ILE A 48 -10.09 13.53 8.87
N LEU A 49 -10.96 12.53 9.03
CA LEU A 49 -10.57 11.21 9.48
C LEU A 49 -10.10 10.37 8.29
N VAL A 50 -8.86 9.91 8.37
CA VAL A 50 -8.26 9.00 7.38
C VAL A 50 -8.18 7.60 7.98
N THR A 51 -8.61 6.61 7.22
CA THR A 51 -8.42 5.19 7.56
C THR A 51 -7.61 4.52 6.46
N ALA A 52 -6.37 4.13 6.77
CA ALA A 52 -5.60 3.23 5.92
C ALA A 52 -6.14 1.82 6.11
N VAL A 53 -6.50 1.15 5.01
CA VAL A 53 -7.08 -0.19 5.03
C VAL A 53 -6.15 -1.14 4.28
N SER A 54 -5.61 -2.14 4.97
CA SER A 54 -4.71 -3.10 4.35
C SER A 54 -5.45 -3.99 3.35
N ASP A 55 -4.89 -4.11 2.14
CA ASP A 55 -5.28 -5.15 1.18
C ASP A 55 -4.34 -6.37 1.22
N GLY A 56 -3.48 -6.44 2.25
CA GLY A 56 -2.46 -7.47 2.42
C GLY A 56 -1.15 -7.14 1.71
N LYS A 57 -0.43 -8.19 1.33
CA LYS A 57 0.83 -8.07 0.59
C LYS A 57 1.04 -9.25 -0.33
N ASN A 58 1.79 -9.05 -1.41
CA ASN A 58 2.36 -10.12 -2.21
C ASN A 58 3.88 -10.20 -2.00
N VAL A 59 4.41 -11.41 -2.12
CA VAL A 59 5.85 -11.67 -2.10
C VAL A 59 6.21 -12.30 -3.43
N PHE A 60 7.11 -11.65 -4.15
CA PHE A 60 7.58 -12.06 -5.46
C PHE A 60 9.04 -12.51 -5.38
N LYS A 61 9.39 -13.48 -6.21
CA LYS A 61 10.80 -13.78 -6.47
C LYS A 61 11.42 -12.58 -7.20
N LEU A 62 12.59 -12.14 -6.76
CA LEU A 62 13.33 -11.09 -7.43
C LEU A 62 13.89 -11.64 -8.75
N GLU A 63 13.28 -11.27 -9.86
CA GLU A 63 13.82 -11.51 -11.19
C GLU A 63 14.67 -10.31 -11.62
N ASP A 64 15.68 -10.52 -12.49
CA ASP A 64 16.57 -9.44 -12.96
C ASP A 64 15.81 -8.32 -13.68
N SER A 65 14.67 -8.66 -14.28
CA SER A 65 13.78 -7.71 -14.93
C SER A 65 12.99 -6.83 -13.96
N PHE A 66 12.98 -7.13 -12.65
CA PHE A 66 12.18 -6.35 -11.69
C PHE A 66 12.69 -4.91 -11.56
N ILE A 67 14.03 -4.72 -11.59
CA ILE A 67 14.69 -3.41 -11.66
C ILE A 67 15.73 -3.49 -12.79
N PRO A 68 15.32 -3.26 -14.06
CA PRO A 68 16.15 -3.59 -15.23
C PRO A 68 17.43 -2.76 -15.35
N ASN A 69 17.53 -1.63 -14.64
CA ASN A 69 18.71 -0.78 -14.62
C ASN A 69 19.55 -0.89 -13.33
N ALA A 70 19.31 -1.93 -12.51
CA ALA A 70 20.12 -2.22 -11.33
C ALA A 70 20.67 -3.66 -11.36
N LYS A 71 21.85 -3.86 -10.78
CA LYS A 71 22.37 -5.21 -10.61
C LYS A 71 21.65 -5.92 -9.47
N ARG A 72 21.36 -7.20 -9.66
CA ARG A 72 20.69 -8.04 -8.64
C ARG A 72 21.36 -7.98 -7.27
N ASP A 73 22.71 -7.98 -7.23
CA ASP A 73 23.44 -7.90 -5.98
C ASP A 73 23.25 -6.57 -5.26
N ASP A 74 23.15 -5.45 -5.99
CA ASP A 74 22.87 -4.14 -5.41
C ASP A 74 21.43 -4.09 -4.84
N VAL A 75 20.46 -4.70 -5.55
CA VAL A 75 19.07 -4.83 -5.07
C VAL A 75 19.02 -5.70 -3.81
N ASN A 76 19.73 -6.82 -3.80
CA ASN A 76 19.83 -7.68 -2.63
C ASN A 76 20.50 -6.99 -1.45
N ALA A 77 21.54 -6.20 -1.67
CA ALA A 77 22.18 -5.41 -0.61
C ALA A 77 21.20 -4.37 0.00
N ALA A 78 20.35 -3.74 -0.83
CA ALA A 78 19.31 -2.84 -0.33
C ALA A 78 18.23 -3.58 0.47
N LEU A 79 17.82 -4.77 0.05
CA LEU A 79 16.89 -5.62 0.79
C LEU A 79 17.47 -6.03 2.14
N GLU A 80 18.71 -6.50 2.19
CA GLU A 80 19.39 -6.89 3.43
C GLU A 80 19.56 -5.72 4.40
N LYS A 81 19.93 -4.53 3.89
CA LYS A 81 20.01 -3.30 4.70
C LYS A 81 18.66 -2.97 5.36
N ALA A 82 17.54 -3.36 4.73
CA ALA A 82 16.19 -3.19 5.25
C ALA A 82 15.69 -4.42 6.04
N PHE A 83 16.54 -5.37 6.38
CA PHE A 83 16.18 -6.63 7.04
C PHE A 83 15.14 -7.46 6.28
N MET A 84 15.14 -7.34 4.96
CA MET A 84 14.28 -8.11 4.06
C MET A 84 15.06 -9.32 3.49
N PRO A 85 14.38 -10.43 3.20
CA PRO A 85 15.03 -11.59 2.60
C PRO A 85 15.65 -11.28 1.23
N ARG A 86 16.82 -11.86 0.95
CA ARG A 86 17.39 -11.85 -0.40
C ARG A 86 16.45 -12.54 -1.39
N ASP A 87 16.53 -12.11 -2.63
CA ASP A 87 15.80 -12.71 -3.77
C ASP A 87 14.27 -12.71 -3.64
N LEU A 88 13.72 -11.96 -2.67
CA LEU A 88 12.28 -11.81 -2.48
C LEU A 88 11.91 -10.32 -2.33
N VAL A 89 10.91 -9.89 -3.07
CA VAL A 89 10.36 -8.54 -2.97
C VAL A 89 8.97 -8.60 -2.38
N SER A 90 8.75 -7.89 -1.28
CA SER A 90 7.42 -7.70 -0.68
C SER A 90 6.81 -6.40 -1.17
N ILE A 91 5.55 -6.48 -1.63
CA ILE A 91 4.74 -5.32 -2.04
C ILE A 91 3.48 -5.33 -1.19
N TRP A 92 3.30 -4.31 -0.36
CA TRP A 92 2.11 -4.07 0.46
C TRP A 92 1.10 -3.26 -0.33
N TYR A 93 -0.16 -3.27 0.10
CA TYR A 93 -1.25 -2.53 -0.53
C TYR A 93 -2.12 -1.90 0.54
N ALA A 94 -2.31 -0.60 0.48
CA ALA A 94 -3.02 0.17 1.51
C ALA A 94 -3.93 1.25 0.90
N PRO A 95 -5.10 0.86 0.34
CA PRO A 95 -6.16 1.81 0.01
C PRO A 95 -6.57 2.67 1.21
N LEU A 96 -7.13 3.85 0.94
CA LEU A 96 -7.55 4.79 1.98
C LEU A 96 -9.05 5.00 1.97
N VAL A 97 -9.59 5.30 3.15
CA VAL A 97 -10.96 5.77 3.32
C VAL A 97 -10.91 7.11 4.04
N LEU A 98 -11.57 8.12 3.49
CA LEU A 98 -11.65 9.46 4.04
C LEU A 98 -13.08 9.76 4.47
N ASN A 99 -13.24 10.28 5.71
CA ASN A 99 -14.46 10.95 6.13
C ASN A 99 -14.22 12.46 6.04
N THR A 100 -14.72 13.11 5.01
CA THR A 100 -14.46 14.51 4.71
C THR A 100 -15.68 15.22 4.15
N GLY A 101 -15.99 16.43 4.64
CA GLY A 101 -17.10 17.24 4.13
C GLY A 101 -18.44 16.55 4.14
N GLY A 102 -18.70 15.63 5.08
CA GLY A 102 -19.92 14.82 5.15
C GLY A 102 -19.99 13.70 4.10
N LYS A 103 -18.89 13.39 3.43
CA LYS A 103 -18.75 12.36 2.41
C LYS A 103 -17.83 11.22 2.88
N LEU A 104 -18.13 10.00 2.44
CA LEU A 104 -17.25 8.83 2.55
C LEU A 104 -16.58 8.62 1.20
N VAL A 105 -15.26 8.82 1.16
CA VAL A 105 -14.45 8.74 -0.05
C VAL A 105 -13.45 7.60 0.09
N VAL A 106 -13.36 6.75 -0.91
CA VAL A 106 -12.35 5.67 -1.01
C VAL A 106 -11.31 6.08 -2.05
N ILE A 107 -10.02 5.96 -1.71
CA ILE A 107 -8.92 6.17 -2.67
C ILE A 107 -8.30 4.81 -2.96
N ASP A 108 -8.41 4.36 -4.21
CA ASP A 108 -8.05 3.05 -4.72
C ASP A 108 -8.79 1.89 -4.03
N THR A 109 -8.80 0.70 -4.63
CA THR A 109 -9.71 -0.37 -4.19
C THR A 109 -9.03 -1.73 -3.98
N GLY A 110 -7.71 -1.79 -4.06
CA GLY A 110 -6.97 -3.04 -3.84
C GLY A 110 -7.02 -4.02 -5.01
N ASN A 111 -6.45 -5.19 -4.78
CA ASN A 111 -6.29 -6.27 -5.75
C ASN A 111 -7.60 -7.01 -6.09
N GLY A 112 -8.64 -6.82 -5.28
CA GLY A 112 -9.97 -7.41 -5.49
C GLY A 112 -10.08 -8.91 -5.16
N ALA A 113 -11.29 -9.42 -5.32
CA ALA A 113 -11.67 -10.75 -4.86
C ALA A 113 -10.94 -11.91 -5.57
N LEU A 114 -10.60 -11.74 -6.86
CA LEU A 114 -9.86 -12.77 -7.61
C LEU A 114 -8.43 -12.94 -7.07
N ALA A 115 -7.77 -11.85 -6.68
CA ALA A 115 -6.47 -11.92 -6.03
C ALA A 115 -6.56 -12.60 -4.67
N LYS A 116 -7.60 -12.32 -3.88
CA LYS A 116 -7.83 -13.00 -2.60
C LYS A 116 -7.90 -14.51 -2.76
N ALA A 117 -8.63 -14.98 -3.75
CA ALA A 117 -8.74 -16.41 -4.05
C ALA A 117 -7.40 -17.00 -4.50
N SER A 118 -6.71 -16.40 -5.46
CA SER A 118 -5.47 -16.92 -6.05
C SER A 118 -4.28 -16.89 -5.08
N THR A 119 -4.21 -15.89 -4.18
CA THR A 119 -3.14 -15.73 -3.18
C THR A 119 -3.45 -16.41 -1.84
N LYS A 120 -4.57 -17.14 -1.75
CA LYS A 120 -5.05 -17.75 -0.50
C LYS A 120 -5.18 -16.71 0.64
N GLY A 121 -5.61 -15.52 0.30
CA GLY A 121 -5.82 -14.42 1.23
C GLY A 121 -4.57 -13.61 1.59
N ALA A 122 -3.43 -13.81 0.95
CA ALA A 122 -2.24 -12.98 1.20
C ALA A 122 -2.45 -11.53 0.73
N SER A 123 -3.21 -11.32 -0.36
CA SER A 123 -3.70 -10.01 -0.83
C SER A 123 -5.18 -10.10 -1.20
N GLY A 124 -5.81 -8.99 -1.57
CA GLY A 124 -7.24 -8.89 -1.84
C GLY A 124 -8.07 -8.84 -0.54
N GLN A 125 -7.48 -8.36 0.56
CA GLN A 125 -8.11 -8.30 1.87
C GLN A 125 -8.92 -7.01 2.09
N PHE A 126 -8.85 -6.05 1.17
CA PHE A 126 -9.43 -4.71 1.34
C PHE A 126 -10.92 -4.76 1.73
N ALA A 127 -11.74 -5.51 1.00
CA ALA A 127 -13.17 -5.57 1.25
C ALA A 127 -13.50 -6.08 2.68
N ASP A 128 -12.80 -7.10 3.17
CA ASP A 128 -13.01 -7.63 4.51
C ASP A 128 -12.57 -6.63 5.59
N ASN A 129 -11.38 -6.03 5.40
CA ASN A 129 -10.82 -5.05 6.34
C ASN A 129 -11.62 -3.74 6.34
N PHE A 130 -12.20 -3.36 5.20
CA PHE A 130 -13.12 -2.22 5.06
C PHE A 130 -14.38 -2.41 5.92
N VAL A 131 -15.02 -3.57 5.82
CA VAL A 131 -16.18 -3.92 6.64
C VAL A 131 -15.79 -4.03 8.13
N ALA A 132 -14.66 -4.66 8.43
CA ALA A 132 -14.15 -4.77 9.80
C ALA A 132 -13.80 -3.40 10.42
N ALA A 133 -13.44 -2.41 9.60
CA ALA A 133 -13.27 -1.02 10.03
C ALA A 133 -14.60 -0.29 10.28
N GLY A 134 -15.75 -0.94 10.06
CA GLY A 134 -17.09 -0.39 10.33
C GLY A 134 -17.71 0.34 9.14
N PHE A 135 -17.16 0.20 7.94
CA PHE A 135 -17.71 0.81 6.73
C PHE A 135 -18.67 -0.13 5.98
N ASP A 136 -19.71 0.44 5.35
CA ASP A 136 -20.57 -0.27 4.42
C ASP A 136 -20.29 0.25 3.00
N PRO A 137 -19.96 -0.63 2.03
CA PRO A 137 -19.72 -0.22 0.64
C PRO A 137 -20.90 0.56 0.00
N LYS A 138 -22.13 0.36 0.48
CA LYS A 138 -23.31 1.08 0.00
C LYS A 138 -23.35 2.54 0.44
N ASN A 139 -22.58 2.89 1.47
CA ASN A 139 -22.52 4.25 2.02
C ASN A 139 -21.35 5.07 1.43
N VAL A 140 -20.57 4.49 0.53
CA VAL A 140 -19.49 5.21 -0.15
C VAL A 140 -20.11 6.16 -1.18
N ASP A 141 -19.76 7.45 -1.07
CA ASP A 141 -20.21 8.49 -2.00
C ASP A 141 -19.32 8.56 -3.24
N MET A 142 -18.02 8.37 -3.07
CA MET A 142 -17.01 8.54 -4.12
C MET A 142 -15.93 7.47 -4.01
N VAL A 143 -15.50 6.94 -5.15
CA VAL A 143 -14.26 6.17 -5.28
C VAL A 143 -13.33 6.96 -6.20
N VAL A 144 -12.18 7.35 -5.69
CA VAL A 144 -11.15 8.07 -6.41
C VAL A 144 -10.05 7.09 -6.81
N ILE A 145 -9.76 7.00 -8.08
CA ILE A 145 -8.70 6.12 -8.60
C ILE A 145 -7.48 6.96 -8.96
N SER A 146 -6.31 6.52 -8.49
CA SER A 146 -5.04 7.18 -8.75
C SER A 146 -4.50 6.86 -10.15
N HIS A 147 -4.59 5.60 -10.56
CA HIS A 147 -4.20 5.08 -11.86
C HIS A 147 -4.78 3.67 -12.08
N PHE A 148 -4.60 3.09 -13.28
CA PHE A 148 -5.33 1.88 -13.68
C PHE A 148 -4.51 0.58 -13.61
N HIS A 149 -3.54 0.46 -12.69
CA HIS A 149 -2.98 -0.86 -12.38
C HIS A 149 -3.99 -1.70 -11.58
N THR A 150 -3.84 -3.01 -11.70
CA THR A 150 -4.80 -4.01 -11.18
C THR A 150 -5.05 -3.91 -9.68
N ASP A 151 -4.02 -3.60 -8.93
CA ASP A 151 -4.08 -3.46 -7.46
C ASP A 151 -4.71 -2.14 -6.99
N HIS A 152 -5.09 -1.25 -7.90
CA HIS A 152 -5.84 -0.02 -7.62
C HIS A 152 -7.30 -0.10 -8.08
N VAL A 153 -7.59 -0.83 -9.17
CA VAL A 153 -8.92 -0.84 -9.78
C VAL A 153 -9.72 -2.14 -9.59
N ASN A 154 -9.07 -3.28 -9.27
CA ASN A 154 -9.76 -4.56 -9.29
C ASN A 154 -10.84 -4.71 -8.22
N GLY A 155 -10.70 -4.01 -7.08
CA GLY A 155 -11.74 -3.99 -6.04
C GLY A 155 -12.98 -3.15 -6.40
N LEU A 156 -12.98 -2.47 -7.56
CA LEU A 156 -14.21 -1.84 -8.10
C LEU A 156 -15.30 -2.85 -8.40
N LEU A 157 -14.93 -4.13 -8.61
CA LEU A 157 -15.88 -5.22 -8.80
C LEU A 157 -15.83 -6.23 -7.66
N THR A 158 -16.99 -6.81 -7.35
CA THR A 158 -17.10 -7.96 -6.45
C THR A 158 -16.62 -9.25 -7.15
N ALA A 159 -16.61 -10.38 -6.44
CA ALA A 159 -16.31 -11.69 -7.01
C ALA A 159 -17.29 -12.10 -8.12
N GLU A 160 -18.52 -11.62 -8.03
CA GLU A 160 -19.61 -11.88 -9.00
C GLU A 160 -19.56 -10.92 -10.21
N GLY A 161 -18.58 -10.02 -10.27
CA GLY A 161 -18.41 -9.05 -11.36
C GLY A 161 -19.40 -7.88 -11.29
N THR A 162 -20.01 -7.63 -10.14
CA THR A 162 -20.91 -6.48 -9.92
C THR A 162 -20.18 -5.32 -9.25
N PRO A 163 -20.67 -4.06 -9.32
CA PRO A 163 -20.02 -2.93 -8.67
C PRO A 163 -19.82 -3.14 -7.17
N GLY A 164 -18.58 -3.05 -6.70
CA GLY A 164 -18.22 -3.17 -5.29
C GLY A 164 -18.74 -2.02 -4.44
N PHE A 165 -18.91 -0.83 -5.05
CA PHE A 165 -19.46 0.38 -4.43
C PHE A 165 -20.69 0.85 -5.22
N PRO A 166 -21.86 0.26 -4.96
CA PRO A 166 -23.01 0.39 -5.86
C PRO A 166 -23.59 1.81 -5.97
N ASN A 167 -23.36 2.65 -4.97
CA ASN A 167 -23.89 4.02 -4.92
C ASN A 167 -22.85 5.09 -5.22
N ALA A 168 -21.57 4.73 -5.31
CA ALA A 168 -20.48 5.67 -5.48
C ALA A 168 -20.37 6.21 -6.90
N GLU A 169 -19.98 7.47 -7.03
CA GLU A 169 -19.35 8.03 -8.22
C GLU A 169 -17.90 7.55 -8.31
N VAL A 170 -17.40 7.21 -9.49
CA VAL A 170 -16.01 6.77 -9.70
C VAL A 170 -15.24 7.89 -10.40
N LEU A 171 -14.36 8.53 -9.66
CA LEU A 171 -13.50 9.62 -10.16
C LEU A 171 -12.18 9.07 -10.65
N VAL A 172 -11.79 9.41 -11.88
CA VAL A 172 -10.57 8.91 -12.52
C VAL A 172 -9.77 10.05 -13.15
N PRO A 173 -8.43 9.98 -13.23
CA PRO A 173 -7.67 10.99 -13.95
C PRO A 173 -8.04 10.97 -15.44
N ALA A 174 -8.32 12.14 -16.02
CA ALA A 174 -8.75 12.26 -17.42
C ALA A 174 -7.72 11.69 -18.40
N THR A 175 -6.43 11.93 -18.15
CA THR A 175 -5.33 11.39 -18.97
C THR A 175 -5.25 9.85 -18.87
N GLU A 176 -5.44 9.30 -17.68
CA GLU A 176 -5.45 7.84 -17.45
C GLU A 176 -6.62 7.20 -18.18
N TRP A 177 -7.82 7.76 -18.02
CA TRP A 177 -9.02 7.31 -18.72
C TRP A 177 -8.83 7.32 -20.24
N LYS A 178 -8.33 8.44 -20.79
CA LYS A 178 -8.09 8.60 -22.22
C LYS A 178 -7.13 7.54 -22.76
N PHE A 179 -6.03 7.28 -22.04
CA PHE A 179 -5.03 6.29 -22.47
C PHE A 179 -5.61 4.86 -22.49
N TRP A 180 -6.18 4.40 -21.37
CA TRP A 180 -6.63 3.01 -21.24
C TRP A 180 -7.90 2.68 -22.03
N MET A 181 -8.68 3.69 -22.40
CA MET A 181 -9.91 3.52 -23.19
C MET A 181 -9.68 3.80 -24.69
N ASP A 182 -8.46 4.14 -25.12
CA ASP A 182 -8.11 4.38 -26.53
C ASP A 182 -7.78 3.06 -27.25
N ASP A 183 -8.50 2.77 -28.36
CA ASP A 183 -8.30 1.56 -29.17
C ASP A 183 -6.95 1.55 -29.89
N GLY A 184 -6.44 2.72 -30.26
CA GLY A 184 -5.14 2.88 -30.87
C GLY A 184 -4.01 2.55 -29.89
N GLU A 185 -4.09 3.05 -28.64
CA GLU A 185 -3.10 2.70 -27.60
C GLU A 185 -3.15 1.20 -27.30
N MET A 186 -4.33 0.62 -27.14
CA MET A 186 -4.48 -0.82 -26.93
C MET A 186 -3.88 -1.63 -28.09
N SER A 187 -4.08 -1.22 -29.36
CA SER A 187 -3.59 -1.94 -30.52
C SER A 187 -2.06 -1.91 -30.65
N ARG A 188 -1.44 -0.82 -30.18
CA ARG A 188 0.03 -0.63 -30.18
C ARG A 188 0.71 -1.22 -28.96
N ALA A 189 -0.05 -1.56 -27.92
CA ALA A 189 0.50 -2.06 -26.67
C ALA A 189 1.23 -3.39 -26.86
N PRO A 190 2.43 -3.57 -26.28
CA PRO A 190 3.15 -4.84 -26.33
C PRO A 190 2.31 -6.01 -25.85
N ALA A 191 2.45 -7.17 -26.49
CA ALA A 191 1.80 -8.39 -26.05
C ALA A 191 2.20 -8.77 -24.62
N GLY A 192 1.33 -9.51 -23.93
CA GLY A 192 1.54 -9.93 -22.54
C GLY A 192 0.93 -8.95 -21.55
N ARG A 193 1.75 -8.41 -20.62
CA ARG A 193 1.28 -7.59 -19.50
C ARG A 193 0.44 -6.39 -19.94
N MET A 194 0.93 -5.59 -20.86
CA MET A 194 0.24 -4.36 -21.28
C MET A 194 -1.12 -4.66 -21.93
N GLN A 195 -1.18 -5.63 -22.85
CA GLN A 195 -2.45 -6.08 -23.42
C GLN A 195 -3.41 -6.64 -22.36
N GLY A 196 -2.85 -7.33 -21.34
CA GLY A 196 -3.62 -7.82 -20.19
C GLY A 196 -4.23 -6.69 -19.39
N LEU A 197 -3.48 -5.63 -19.12
CA LEU A 197 -3.96 -4.44 -18.39
C LEU A 197 -5.08 -3.71 -19.15
N PHE A 198 -4.92 -3.49 -20.46
CA PHE A 198 -5.98 -2.90 -21.29
C PHE A 198 -7.29 -3.69 -21.22
N LYS A 199 -7.20 -5.02 -21.37
CA LYS A 199 -8.37 -5.90 -21.29
C LYS A 199 -9.01 -5.87 -19.89
N ASN A 200 -8.19 -5.95 -18.85
CA ASN A 200 -8.66 -5.89 -17.46
C ASN A 200 -9.43 -4.59 -17.19
N ASN A 201 -8.84 -3.45 -17.53
CA ASN A 201 -9.43 -2.14 -17.27
C ASN A 201 -10.75 -1.98 -18.02
N ARG A 202 -10.81 -2.37 -19.29
CA ARG A 202 -12.04 -2.31 -20.08
C ARG A 202 -13.13 -3.20 -19.49
N ASN A 203 -12.81 -4.43 -19.09
CA ASN A 203 -13.76 -5.32 -18.44
C ASN A 203 -14.34 -4.72 -17.15
N ILE A 204 -13.51 -4.10 -16.31
CA ILE A 204 -13.96 -3.47 -15.06
C ILE A 204 -14.95 -2.35 -15.35
N PHE A 205 -14.63 -1.45 -16.26
CA PHE A 205 -15.47 -0.30 -16.53
C PHE A 205 -16.73 -0.63 -17.37
N GLU A 206 -16.68 -1.65 -18.22
CA GLU A 206 -17.84 -2.12 -18.97
C GLU A 206 -18.87 -2.86 -18.11
N ALA A 207 -18.49 -3.44 -16.97
CA ALA A 207 -19.36 -4.16 -16.05
C ALA A 207 -20.34 -3.25 -15.26
N GLY A 208 -20.88 -2.21 -15.91
CA GLY A 208 -21.88 -1.30 -15.33
C GLY A 208 -21.31 -0.06 -14.66
N LEU A 209 -19.98 0.14 -14.70
CA LEU A 209 -19.34 1.31 -14.07
C LEU A 209 -19.25 2.53 -15.00
N LYS A 210 -19.26 2.35 -16.33
CA LYS A 210 -19.04 3.42 -17.31
C LYS A 210 -19.91 4.66 -17.12
N LYS A 211 -21.15 4.48 -16.71
CA LYS A 211 -22.09 5.59 -16.44
C LYS A 211 -21.85 6.30 -15.10
N LYS A 212 -20.95 5.77 -14.27
CA LYS A 212 -20.61 6.30 -12.96
C LYS A 212 -19.22 6.94 -12.94
N VAL A 213 -18.49 6.87 -14.06
CA VAL A 213 -17.14 7.39 -14.19
C VAL A 213 -17.17 8.86 -14.54
N THR A 214 -16.51 9.67 -13.73
CA THR A 214 -16.27 11.10 -13.95
C THR A 214 -14.79 11.36 -14.05
N PRO A 215 -14.25 11.68 -15.23
CA PRO A 215 -12.85 12.09 -15.37
C PRO A 215 -12.60 13.44 -14.69
N TYR A 216 -11.45 13.56 -14.01
CA TYR A 216 -11.00 14.81 -13.41
C TYR A 216 -9.64 15.25 -13.94
N GLU A 217 -9.38 16.57 -13.90
CA GLU A 217 -8.11 17.18 -14.28
C GLU A 217 -7.23 17.40 -13.05
N TRP A 218 -5.90 17.46 -13.25
CA TRP A 218 -4.94 17.79 -12.20
C TRP A 218 -5.06 19.22 -11.70
N GLY A 219 -4.60 19.43 -10.47
CA GLY A 219 -4.64 20.74 -9.81
C GLY A 219 -6.04 21.16 -9.37
N LYS A 220 -6.99 20.22 -9.32
CA LYS A 220 -8.37 20.46 -8.87
C LYS A 220 -8.64 19.79 -7.54
N GLU A 221 -9.44 20.43 -6.72
CA GLU A 221 -10.08 19.80 -5.57
C GLU A 221 -11.18 18.88 -6.11
N ILE A 222 -11.00 17.56 -5.91
CA ILE A 222 -11.86 16.52 -6.47
C ILE A 222 -12.81 15.92 -5.43
N ALA A 223 -12.51 16.11 -4.16
CA ALA A 223 -13.37 15.85 -3.01
C ALA A 223 -12.99 16.87 -1.93
N PRO A 224 -13.85 17.11 -0.91
CA PRO A 224 -13.54 18.13 0.11
C PRO A 224 -12.17 17.91 0.76
N GLY A 225 -11.28 18.89 0.59
CA GLY A 225 -9.90 18.84 1.08
C GLY A 225 -8.92 17.97 0.28
N LEU A 226 -9.36 17.29 -0.79
CA LEU A 226 -8.54 16.40 -1.60
C LEU A 226 -8.24 17.03 -2.97
N THR A 227 -7.01 17.49 -3.17
CA THR A 227 -6.53 18.09 -4.41
C THR A 227 -5.64 17.13 -5.20
N SER A 228 -5.93 16.94 -6.48
CA SER A 228 -5.16 16.09 -7.39
C SER A 228 -3.85 16.73 -7.81
N VAL A 229 -2.78 15.94 -7.91
CA VAL A 229 -1.43 16.35 -8.29
C VAL A 229 -0.92 15.47 -9.42
N GLU A 230 -0.44 16.07 -10.51
CA GLU A 230 0.21 15.36 -11.60
C GLU A 230 1.50 14.67 -11.14
N THR A 231 1.56 13.34 -11.29
CA THR A 231 2.72 12.53 -10.94
C THR A 231 2.95 11.42 -11.96
N VAL A 232 2.93 11.78 -13.23
CA VAL A 232 3.09 10.86 -14.37
C VAL A 232 4.43 10.14 -14.41
N GLY A 233 4.49 9.03 -15.15
CA GLY A 233 5.67 8.19 -15.37
C GLY A 233 5.43 6.73 -15.02
N HIS A 234 4.88 6.46 -13.83
CA HIS A 234 4.42 5.13 -13.44
C HIS A 234 3.32 4.65 -14.41
N THR A 235 2.33 5.50 -14.66
CA THR A 235 1.42 5.43 -15.79
C THR A 235 1.27 6.82 -16.44
N PRO A 236 0.70 6.95 -17.66
CA PRO A 236 0.55 8.24 -18.34
C PRO A 236 -0.32 9.25 -17.60
N GLY A 237 -1.27 8.78 -16.78
CA GLY A 237 -2.18 9.63 -16.02
C GLY A 237 -2.05 9.46 -14.51
N HIS A 238 -0.97 8.82 -14.02
CA HIS A 238 -0.75 8.59 -12.59
C HIS A 238 -0.90 9.88 -11.79
N THR A 239 -1.66 9.80 -10.70
CA THR A 239 -2.06 10.94 -9.88
C THR A 239 -1.79 10.66 -8.40
N SER A 240 -1.18 11.63 -7.75
CA SER A 240 -1.08 11.73 -6.29
C SER A 240 -2.05 12.80 -5.77
N TYR A 241 -2.13 12.95 -4.45
CA TYR A 241 -3.04 13.93 -3.87
C TYR A 241 -2.41 14.68 -2.70
N VAL A 242 -2.84 15.92 -2.52
CA VAL A 242 -2.69 16.64 -1.24
C VAL A 242 -4.03 16.56 -0.53
N LEU A 243 -4.05 15.99 0.66
CA LEU A 243 -5.17 16.05 1.58
C LEU A 243 -4.88 17.15 2.60
N ALA A 244 -5.79 18.12 2.72
CA ALA A 244 -5.61 19.28 3.60
C ALA A 244 -6.88 19.63 4.36
N SER A 245 -6.74 19.97 5.64
CA SER A 245 -7.80 20.52 6.48
C SER A 245 -7.19 21.54 7.45
N GLY A 246 -7.57 22.81 7.31
CA GLY A 246 -6.94 23.90 8.04
C GLY A 246 -5.45 24.01 7.69
N ALA A 247 -4.59 23.95 8.71
CA ALA A 247 -3.13 24.00 8.54
C ALA A 247 -2.50 22.61 8.30
N ASP A 248 -3.24 21.55 8.56
CA ASP A 248 -2.72 20.17 8.49
C ASP A 248 -2.81 19.63 7.08
N LYS A 249 -1.73 18.95 6.64
CA LYS A 249 -1.62 18.37 5.30
C LYS A 249 -0.92 17.04 5.33
N VAL A 250 -1.34 16.16 4.42
CA VAL A 250 -0.63 14.91 4.10
C VAL A 250 -0.55 14.77 2.57
N PHE A 251 0.58 14.27 2.09
CA PHE A 251 0.76 13.94 0.68
C PHE A 251 0.48 12.46 0.47
N ILE A 252 -0.56 12.13 -0.28
CA ILE A 252 -0.93 10.76 -0.66
C ILE A 252 -0.25 10.48 -1.99
N GLN A 253 0.85 9.71 -1.95
CA GLN A 253 1.76 9.59 -3.09
C GLN A 253 1.32 8.54 -4.13
N SER A 254 0.37 7.64 -3.78
CA SER A 254 0.05 6.47 -4.63
C SER A 254 1.32 5.69 -5.00
N ASP A 255 1.69 5.60 -6.27
CA ASP A 255 2.82 4.82 -6.78
C ASP A 255 4.03 5.64 -7.26
N VAL A 256 4.17 6.89 -6.80
CA VAL A 256 5.43 7.65 -7.01
C VAL A 256 6.63 6.83 -6.57
N THR A 257 6.48 6.08 -5.49
CA THR A 257 7.45 5.09 -5.01
C THR A 257 6.71 3.85 -4.54
N ASN A 258 7.06 2.70 -5.09
CA ASN A 258 6.59 1.41 -4.62
C ASN A 258 7.30 1.06 -3.29
N ASN A 259 8.12 0.00 -3.22
CA ASN A 259 8.86 -0.33 -2.00
C ASN A 259 9.88 0.77 -1.65
N PRO A 260 9.73 1.48 -0.52
CA PRO A 260 10.56 2.63 -0.18
C PRO A 260 12.03 2.25 0.08
N ASN A 261 12.30 1.03 0.54
CA ASN A 261 13.66 0.56 0.79
C ASN A 261 14.45 0.33 -0.51
N LEU A 262 13.75 0.14 -1.62
CA LEU A 262 14.34 0.02 -2.95
C LEU A 262 14.33 1.36 -3.68
N PHE A 263 13.15 1.92 -3.94
CA PHE A 263 12.99 3.03 -4.88
C PHE A 263 13.08 4.42 -4.24
N ALA A 264 12.80 4.57 -2.93
CA ALA A 264 13.11 5.83 -2.26
C ALA A 264 14.61 5.92 -1.94
N ALA A 265 15.20 4.85 -1.46
CA ALA A 265 16.64 4.80 -1.19
C ALA A 265 17.48 4.94 -2.46
N ASN A 266 16.99 4.43 -3.58
CA ASN A 266 17.65 4.48 -4.88
C ASN A 266 16.68 5.04 -5.94
N PRO A 267 16.43 6.36 -5.94
CA PRO A 267 15.39 6.95 -6.79
C PRO A 267 15.66 6.82 -8.30
N GLY A 268 16.88 6.54 -8.70
CA GLY A 268 17.27 6.24 -10.07
C GLY A 268 17.00 4.80 -10.52
N TRP A 269 16.47 3.93 -9.65
CA TRP A 269 16.07 2.59 -10.06
C TRP A 269 14.69 2.63 -10.71
N HIS A 270 14.55 1.96 -11.86
CA HIS A 270 13.31 1.89 -12.62
C HIS A 270 12.63 0.55 -12.36
N ALA A 271 11.37 0.59 -12.00
CA ALA A 271 10.59 -0.63 -11.82
C ALA A 271 10.06 -1.12 -13.19
N PHE A 272 10.01 -2.44 -13.39
CA PHE A 272 9.49 -3.03 -14.65
C PHE A 272 8.02 -2.65 -14.94
N PHE A 273 7.33 -2.18 -13.94
CA PHE A 273 5.93 -1.75 -14.04
C PHE A 273 5.77 -0.24 -14.30
N ASP A 274 6.85 0.56 -14.22
CA ASP A 274 6.83 1.95 -14.68
C ASP A 274 6.73 1.98 -16.22
N GLN A 275 5.72 2.66 -16.76
CA GLN A 275 5.55 2.73 -18.22
C GLN A 275 6.60 3.64 -18.88
N ASP A 276 7.06 4.66 -18.14
CA ASP A 276 8.20 5.50 -18.50
C ASP A 276 9.09 5.69 -17.28
N GLY A 277 10.15 4.88 -17.19
CA GLY A 277 11.06 4.87 -16.04
C GLY A 277 11.81 6.19 -15.85
N ASP A 278 12.18 6.88 -16.92
CA ASP A 278 12.89 8.16 -16.84
C ASP A 278 11.97 9.29 -16.32
N VAL A 279 10.72 9.30 -16.76
CA VAL A 279 9.71 10.24 -16.26
C VAL A 279 9.34 9.91 -14.81
N ALA A 280 9.18 8.62 -14.48
CA ALA A 280 8.90 8.17 -13.12
C ALA A 280 10.00 8.58 -12.13
N GLU A 281 11.30 8.45 -12.51
CA GLU A 281 12.43 8.93 -11.71
C GLU A 281 12.36 10.45 -11.47
N LYS A 282 12.17 11.23 -12.54
CA LYS A 282 12.06 12.70 -12.43
C LYS A 282 10.91 13.11 -11.51
N THR A 283 9.76 12.47 -11.66
CA THR A 283 8.60 12.67 -10.81
C THR A 283 8.91 12.32 -9.35
N ARG A 284 9.51 11.17 -9.11
CA ARG A 284 9.89 10.68 -7.77
C ARG A 284 10.81 11.67 -7.05
N ARG A 285 11.86 12.14 -7.74
CA ARG A 285 12.79 13.13 -7.19
C ARG A 285 12.10 14.46 -6.90
N ARG A 286 11.33 14.99 -7.85
CA ARG A 286 10.57 16.24 -7.68
C ARG A 286 9.64 16.17 -6.48
N ILE A 287 8.87 15.09 -6.36
CA ILE A 287 7.90 14.94 -5.28
C ILE A 287 8.59 14.78 -3.94
N TYR A 288 9.64 13.96 -3.85
CA TYR A 288 10.33 13.75 -2.58
C TYR A 288 11.14 14.97 -2.15
N ASP A 289 11.71 15.74 -3.08
CA ASP A 289 12.32 17.03 -2.76
C ASP A 289 11.29 18.00 -2.20
N MET A 290 10.10 18.07 -2.79
CA MET A 290 8.99 18.91 -2.32
C MET A 290 8.54 18.49 -0.90
N VAL A 291 8.22 17.21 -0.67
CA VAL A 291 7.72 16.78 0.65
C VAL A 291 8.77 16.92 1.75
N VAL A 292 10.06 16.81 1.42
CA VAL A 292 11.16 17.09 2.37
C VAL A 292 11.24 18.56 2.68
N ALA A 293 11.21 19.43 1.65
CA ALA A 293 11.29 20.89 1.82
C ALA A 293 10.11 21.44 2.61
N GLU A 294 8.91 20.97 2.33
CA GLU A 294 7.68 21.38 2.99
C GLU A 294 7.40 20.61 4.31
N ARG A 295 8.25 19.63 4.65
CA ARG A 295 8.09 18.76 5.83
C ARG A 295 6.73 18.07 5.92
N LEU A 296 6.16 17.71 4.77
CA LEU A 296 4.86 17.03 4.71
C LEU A 296 5.00 15.56 5.17
N GLN A 297 3.98 15.09 5.86
CA GLN A 297 3.79 13.64 6.00
C GLN A 297 3.39 13.05 4.64
N VAL A 298 3.79 11.80 4.43
CA VAL A 298 3.48 11.04 3.22
C VAL A 298 2.72 9.78 3.59
N GLN A 299 1.62 9.55 2.89
CA GLN A 299 0.91 8.28 2.88
C GLN A 299 1.28 7.53 1.61
N GLY A 300 1.94 6.38 1.77
CA GLY A 300 2.35 5.52 0.66
C GLY A 300 1.40 4.33 0.50
N TYR A 301 1.00 4.03 -0.74
CA TYR A 301 0.17 2.88 -1.05
C TYR A 301 0.91 1.55 -0.82
N HIS A 302 2.18 1.50 -1.22
CA HIS A 302 3.05 0.33 -1.15
C HIS A 302 4.08 0.38 0.00
N TYR A 303 3.90 1.26 0.94
CA TYR A 303 4.74 1.28 2.13
C TYR A 303 4.32 0.16 3.10
N PRO A 304 5.25 -0.32 3.95
CA PRO A 304 4.86 -1.18 5.07
C PRO A 304 3.71 -0.54 5.85
N PHE A 305 2.67 -1.35 6.13
CA PHE A 305 1.45 -0.87 6.79
C PHE A 305 1.77 -0.17 8.14
N PRO A 306 1.11 0.96 8.48
CA PRO A 306 -0.03 1.60 7.81
C PRO A 306 0.33 2.54 6.65
N GLY A 307 1.59 2.65 6.25
CA GLY A 307 2.00 3.44 5.12
C GLY A 307 2.22 4.93 5.39
N LEU A 308 1.97 5.41 6.61
CA LEU A 308 2.14 6.82 6.99
C LEU A 308 3.57 7.05 7.53
N GLY A 309 4.20 8.12 7.08
CA GLY A 309 5.54 8.50 7.54
C GLY A 309 6.00 9.85 7.07
N ASN A 310 7.27 10.15 7.33
CA ASN A 310 7.97 11.33 6.83
C ASN A 310 9.10 10.89 5.91
N VAL A 311 9.44 11.72 4.94
CA VAL A 311 10.58 11.50 4.05
C VAL A 311 11.71 12.42 4.45
N VAL A 312 12.92 11.88 4.51
CA VAL A 312 14.15 12.64 4.75
C VAL A 312 15.17 12.34 3.67
N LYS A 313 16.04 13.29 3.36
CA LYS A 313 17.21 13.04 2.50
C LYS A 313 18.13 12.00 3.16
N ASP A 314 18.64 11.06 2.38
CA ASP A 314 19.61 10.06 2.82
C ASP A 314 20.61 9.78 1.68
N GLY A 315 21.78 10.38 1.75
CA GLY A 315 22.76 10.37 0.67
C GLY A 315 22.18 10.93 -0.64
N ASN A 316 22.26 10.16 -1.72
CA ASN A 316 21.71 10.51 -3.04
C ASN A 316 20.23 10.15 -3.20
N GLY A 317 19.63 9.57 -2.18
CA GLY A 317 18.24 9.14 -2.15
C GLY A 317 17.46 9.71 -0.98
N TYR A 318 16.48 8.93 -0.56
CA TYR A 318 15.57 9.31 0.52
C TYR A 318 15.30 8.11 1.43
N ARG A 319 14.98 8.40 2.66
CA ARG A 319 14.54 7.40 3.63
C ARG A 319 13.18 7.77 4.19
N VAL A 320 12.30 6.79 4.22
CA VAL A 320 10.99 6.92 4.87
C VAL A 320 11.17 6.61 6.36
N VAL A 321 10.72 7.52 7.20
CA VAL A 321 10.65 7.37 8.65
C VAL A 321 9.18 7.13 8.99
N PRO A 322 8.79 5.92 9.42
CA PRO A 322 7.40 5.63 9.75
C PRO A 322 6.89 6.57 10.85
N ALA A 323 5.63 6.99 10.74
CA ALA A 323 4.98 7.74 11.81
C ALA A 323 4.87 6.85 13.06
N PRO A 324 5.09 7.40 14.27
CA PRO A 324 4.83 6.66 15.50
C PRO A 324 3.38 6.22 15.58
N TRP A 325 3.16 5.01 16.14
CA TRP A 325 1.80 4.57 16.42
C TRP A 325 1.11 5.50 17.41
N ASN A 326 -0.07 6.00 17.05
CA ASN A 326 -0.90 6.81 17.94
C ASN A 326 -2.14 6.01 18.33
N PRO A 327 -2.33 5.69 19.63
CA PRO A 327 -3.50 4.96 20.10
C PRO A 327 -4.77 5.83 20.17
N ALA A 328 -4.63 7.16 20.12
CA ALA A 328 -5.74 8.11 20.16
C ALA A 328 -6.08 8.66 18.77
N ILE A 329 -7.36 9.00 18.55
CA ILE A 329 -7.86 9.61 17.30
C ILE A 329 -8.41 11.00 17.62
#